data_d9b11f3c6f748bfb7149122fd0bdbb8d
#
_entry.id   d9b11f3c6f748bfb7149122fd0bdbb8d
#
_cell.length_a   1.000
_cell.length_b   1.000
_cell.length_c   1.000
_cell.angle_alpha   90.00
_cell.angle_beta   90.00
_cell.angle_gamma   90.00
#
_symmetry.space_group_name_H-M   'P 1'
#
loop_
_entity.id
_entity.type
_entity.pdbx_description
1 polymer ?
#
loop_
_entity_poly.entity_id
_entity_poly.type
_entity_poly.pdbx_seq_one_letter_code
_entity_poly.pdbx_strand_id
1 'polypeptide(L)'
;MKKLCMTAMLLLAAAPVFGATPPASNAHKPHVAQAALAARQELPRFRFENFTTANGLPDNHVYSVLVDGDRIWAGTENGLAVYENHAWKIYNTKDGLAHRAVLSLALDKRTGDVWAGTMAGLSRTSGGRIDTFTQLNSGLSNDVVYGVSVDGEDVWVATAAGACRLNLKTGQWALYNERNTPMNEIWVYGVSATPTKVYLAVWGSGLLEFDQKTGRWDKYDDPDGENEMVLFKDQGLIHEIVTSVSFVDNIVWAATYFGGSRYDGRYWHNFLTKDCGLPSNFINTIKGVDANRAWFGTDKGLAYYDGVNWAVYRPSLTTGKPEMTERDAQGKVTPVAVTTAPAHNYVLGIDFQGSDIWVATAKGLSHGIRQP
;
A
#
# COMPACT_ATOMS: atom_id res chain seq x y z
N MET A 1 20.06 6.50 -22.20
CA MET A 1 20.23 6.15 -23.61
C MET A 1 18.95 5.50 -24.11
N LYS A 2 18.41 6.10 -25.16
CA LYS A 2 17.31 5.67 -26.06
C LYS A 2 15.99 5.16 -25.43
N LYS A 3 15.02 6.07 -25.44
CA LYS A 3 13.56 5.84 -25.43
C LYS A 3 13.21 4.89 -26.57
N LEU A 4 12.39 3.87 -26.28
CA LEU A 4 11.66 3.16 -27.31
C LEU A 4 10.16 3.34 -27.03
N CYS A 5 9.56 4.26 -27.79
CA CYS A 5 8.13 4.34 -28.03
C CYS A 5 7.78 3.26 -29.07
N MET A 6 6.86 2.35 -28.78
CA MET A 6 6.25 1.50 -29.79
C MET A 6 4.77 1.85 -29.91
N THR A 7 4.48 2.56 -30.98
CA THR A 7 3.15 2.73 -31.57
C THR A 7 2.81 1.45 -32.32
N ALA A 8 1.70 0.81 -32.03
CA ALA A 8 1.15 -0.25 -32.87
C ALA A 8 -0.27 0.13 -33.27
N MET A 9 -0.48 0.06 -34.56
CA MET A 9 -1.60 0.54 -35.37
C MET A 9 -2.73 -0.48 -35.42
N LEU A 10 -3.95 0.02 -35.46
CA LEU A 10 -5.23 -0.69 -35.65
C LEU A 10 -5.30 -1.51 -36.92
N LEU A 11 -6.00 -2.63 -36.86
CA LEU A 11 -6.74 -3.21 -37.97
C LEU A 11 -8.10 -3.70 -37.47
N LEU A 12 -9.17 -3.04 -37.99
CA LEU A 12 -10.57 -3.41 -37.81
C LEU A 12 -10.90 -4.67 -38.63
N ALA A 13 -11.62 -5.61 -38.02
CA ALA A 13 -12.42 -6.57 -38.73
C ALA A 13 -13.78 -6.64 -38.04
N ALA A 14 -14.84 -6.26 -38.79
CA ALA A 14 -16.23 -6.30 -38.38
C ALA A 14 -16.81 -7.70 -38.60
N ALA A 15 -17.61 -8.20 -37.67
CA ALA A 15 -18.56 -9.30 -37.86
C ALA A 15 -19.80 -9.13 -36.96
N PRO A 16 -20.95 -9.73 -37.27
CA PRO A 16 -22.25 -9.10 -37.09
C PRO A 16 -22.93 -9.37 -35.75
N VAL A 17 -23.76 -8.38 -35.39
CA VAL A 17 -24.65 -8.32 -34.23
C VAL A 17 -25.75 -9.39 -34.33
N PHE A 18 -25.87 -10.25 -33.33
CA PHE A 18 -27.13 -10.89 -32.98
C PHE A 18 -27.64 -10.31 -31.66
N GLY A 19 -28.80 -9.66 -31.75
CA GLY A 19 -29.46 -9.05 -30.62
C GLY A 19 -30.00 -10.09 -29.64
N ALA A 20 -29.61 -9.94 -28.38
CA ALA A 20 -30.33 -10.46 -27.24
C ALA A 20 -30.70 -9.26 -26.34
N THR A 21 -31.99 -9.07 -26.13
CA THR A 21 -32.57 -8.10 -25.21
C THR A 21 -32.12 -8.47 -23.78
N PRO A 22 -31.51 -7.54 -23.04
CA PRO A 22 -31.19 -7.80 -21.60
C PRO A 22 -32.48 -7.74 -20.78
N PRO A 23 -32.60 -8.57 -19.72
CA PRO A 23 -33.71 -8.48 -18.78
C PRO A 23 -33.68 -7.13 -18.06
N ALA A 24 -34.85 -6.57 -17.79
CA ALA A 24 -35.05 -5.29 -17.13
C ALA A 24 -34.26 -5.22 -15.81
N SER A 25 -33.34 -4.26 -15.74
CA SER A 25 -32.64 -3.94 -14.51
C SER A 25 -33.62 -3.33 -13.51
N ASN A 26 -33.86 -4.03 -12.41
CA ASN A 26 -34.42 -3.42 -11.21
C ASN A 26 -33.40 -2.39 -10.73
N ALA A 27 -33.68 -1.12 -10.98
CA ALA A 27 -32.94 -0.01 -10.42
C ALA A 27 -33.06 -0.06 -8.87
N HIS A 28 -32.10 -0.71 -8.24
CA HIS A 28 -31.93 -0.64 -6.79
C HIS A 28 -31.40 0.76 -6.47
N LYS A 29 -32.24 1.56 -5.80
CA LYS A 29 -31.79 2.77 -5.12
C LYS A 29 -30.63 2.39 -4.20
N PRO A 30 -29.53 3.16 -4.18
CA PRO A 30 -28.46 2.89 -3.25
C PRO A 30 -29.03 2.94 -1.83
N HIS A 31 -28.96 1.84 -1.09
CA HIS A 31 -29.11 1.84 0.34
C HIS A 31 -27.90 2.62 0.90
N VAL A 32 -28.05 3.93 1.00
CA VAL A 32 -27.32 4.70 1.97
C VAL A 32 -27.84 4.17 3.31
N ALA A 33 -27.11 3.24 3.90
CA ALA A 33 -27.34 2.87 5.28
C ALA A 33 -27.27 4.20 6.05
N GLN A 34 -28.39 4.57 6.68
CA GLN A 34 -28.42 5.64 7.66
C GLN A 34 -27.35 5.27 8.71
N ALA A 35 -26.15 5.79 8.53
CA ALA A 35 -25.19 5.90 9.60
C ALA A 35 -25.92 6.76 10.65
N ALA A 36 -26.35 6.10 11.74
CA ALA A 36 -26.80 6.78 12.93
C ALA A 36 -25.84 7.95 13.16
N LEU A 37 -26.37 9.14 13.50
CA LEU A 37 -25.58 10.31 13.90
C LEU A 37 -24.69 9.88 15.09
N ALA A 38 -23.60 9.19 14.81
CA ALA A 38 -22.50 9.06 15.74
C ALA A 38 -21.98 10.48 15.94
N ALA A 39 -21.84 10.89 17.19
CA ALA A 39 -21.27 12.16 17.56
C ALA A 39 -20.08 12.43 16.65
N ARG A 40 -20.06 13.56 15.95
CA ARG A 40 -19.07 13.95 14.94
C ARG A 40 -17.69 13.74 15.55
N GLN A 41 -17.07 12.62 15.23
CA GLN A 41 -15.73 12.34 15.72
C GLN A 41 -14.82 13.32 15.02
N GLU A 42 -14.12 14.17 15.77
CA GLU A 42 -13.20 15.13 15.18
C GLU A 42 -12.12 14.36 14.40
N LEU A 43 -11.83 14.86 13.19
CA LEU A 43 -10.74 14.30 12.38
C LEU A 43 -9.41 14.40 13.15
N PRO A 44 -8.52 13.43 13.01
CA PRO A 44 -7.30 13.37 13.80
C PRO A 44 -6.42 14.59 13.54
N ARG A 45 -5.81 15.14 14.60
CA ARG A 45 -4.85 16.22 14.51
C ARG A 45 -3.50 15.72 14.99
N PHE A 46 -2.45 16.09 14.27
CA PHE A 46 -1.10 15.65 14.58
C PHE A 46 -0.12 16.82 14.63
N ARG A 47 0.85 16.70 15.53
CA ARG A 47 2.10 17.43 15.49
C ARG A 47 3.15 16.48 14.91
N PHE A 48 3.77 16.87 13.78
CA PHE A 48 4.78 16.07 13.14
C PHE A 48 6.19 16.43 13.62
N GLU A 49 6.97 15.39 13.94
CA GLU A 49 8.42 15.44 14.13
C GLU A 49 9.07 14.71 12.97
N ASN A 50 10.04 15.36 12.32
CA ASN A 50 10.65 14.83 11.11
C ASN A 50 12.08 14.39 11.35
N PHE A 51 12.41 13.17 10.93
CA PHE A 51 13.73 12.57 10.99
C PHE A 51 14.34 12.54 9.59
N THR A 52 15.59 12.96 9.49
CA THR A 52 16.37 13.03 8.26
C THR A 52 17.79 12.51 8.52
N THR A 53 18.67 12.58 7.55
CA THR A 53 20.11 12.29 7.75
C THR A 53 20.75 13.19 8.81
N ALA A 54 20.25 14.40 9.02
CA ALA A 54 20.68 15.29 10.10
C ALA A 54 20.32 14.74 11.51
N ASN A 55 19.34 13.87 11.60
CA ASN A 55 18.91 13.22 12.86
C ASN A 55 19.38 11.75 12.96
N GLY A 56 20.24 11.30 12.01
CA GLY A 56 20.85 9.96 12.08
C GLY A 56 20.21 8.91 11.19
N LEU A 57 19.21 9.22 10.34
CA LEU A 57 18.77 8.31 9.28
C LEU A 57 19.91 8.06 8.28
N PRO A 58 20.02 6.86 7.69
CA PRO A 58 21.04 6.57 6.69
C PRO A 58 20.79 7.25 5.35
N ASP A 59 19.53 7.57 5.04
CA ASP A 59 19.11 8.32 3.86
C ASP A 59 17.79 9.05 4.11
N ASN A 60 17.56 10.13 3.38
CA ASN A 60 16.31 10.89 3.43
C ASN A 60 15.18 10.21 2.63
N HIS A 61 15.51 9.39 1.63
CA HIS A 61 14.50 8.64 0.89
C HIS A 61 14.11 7.39 1.70
N VAL A 62 12.95 7.45 2.34
CA VAL A 62 12.42 6.38 3.18
C VAL A 62 11.28 5.70 2.43
N TYR A 63 11.47 4.43 2.04
CA TYR A 63 10.48 3.64 1.29
C TYR A 63 9.41 3.03 2.19
N SER A 64 9.80 2.56 3.36
CA SER A 64 8.92 1.81 4.25
C SER A 64 9.18 2.13 5.71
N VAL A 65 8.15 1.97 6.52
CA VAL A 65 8.21 2.09 7.98
C VAL A 65 7.45 0.92 8.60
N LEU A 66 7.98 0.42 9.73
CA LEU A 66 7.37 -0.65 10.50
C LEU A 66 7.48 -0.32 11.99
N VAL A 67 6.37 -0.37 12.69
CA VAL A 67 6.28 -0.20 14.14
C VAL A 67 6.32 -1.57 14.82
N ASP A 68 7.25 -1.73 15.76
CA ASP A 68 7.43 -2.92 16.57
C ASP A 68 7.53 -2.50 18.06
N GLY A 69 6.39 -2.23 18.67
CA GLY A 69 6.31 -1.65 20.02
C GLY A 69 6.98 -0.27 20.08
N ASP A 70 8.07 -0.16 20.83
CA ASP A 70 8.85 1.08 20.94
C ASP A 70 9.95 1.19 19.88
N ARG A 71 10.15 0.16 19.07
CA ARG A 71 11.12 0.16 17.97
C ARG A 71 10.46 0.60 16.66
N ILE A 72 11.08 1.53 15.98
CA ILE A 72 10.61 2.00 14.66
C ILE A 72 11.66 1.65 13.63
N TRP A 73 11.29 0.77 12.72
CA TRP A 73 12.13 0.36 11.61
C TRP A 73 11.85 1.21 10.38
N ALA A 74 12.89 1.65 9.70
CA ALA A 74 12.82 2.43 8.48
C ALA A 74 13.65 1.77 7.37
N GLY A 75 13.00 1.40 6.28
CA GLY A 75 13.65 0.97 5.05
C GLY A 75 13.97 2.18 4.18
N THR A 76 15.24 2.40 3.89
CA THR A 76 15.69 3.60 3.15
C THR A 76 16.43 3.23 1.86
N GLU A 77 16.77 4.23 1.05
CA GLU A 77 17.62 4.06 -0.14
C GLU A 77 19.05 3.58 0.24
N ASN A 78 19.51 3.81 1.47
CA ASN A 78 20.87 3.50 1.88
C ASN A 78 20.98 2.73 3.21
N GLY A 79 20.14 1.73 3.40
CA GLY A 79 20.18 0.82 4.53
C GLY A 79 18.84 0.66 5.25
N LEU A 80 18.85 -0.30 6.17
CA LEU A 80 17.79 -0.53 7.14
C LEU A 80 18.18 0.15 8.46
N ALA A 81 17.30 0.99 8.99
CA ALA A 81 17.52 1.65 10.28
C ALA A 81 16.47 1.22 11.31
N VAL A 82 16.84 1.15 12.56
CA VAL A 82 15.93 1.00 13.70
C VAL A 82 16.16 2.11 14.70
N TYR A 83 15.09 2.79 15.10
CA TYR A 83 15.05 3.77 16.16
C TYR A 83 14.64 3.09 17.46
N GLU A 84 15.52 3.14 18.43
CA GLU A 84 15.32 2.55 19.76
C GLU A 84 16.13 3.36 20.78
N ASN A 85 15.60 3.59 21.98
CA ASN A 85 16.25 4.34 23.06
C ASN A 85 16.77 5.73 22.60
N HIS A 86 15.98 6.43 21.78
CA HIS A 86 16.31 7.76 21.21
C HIS A 86 17.53 7.79 20.29
N ALA A 87 17.94 6.66 19.72
CA ALA A 87 19.07 6.55 18.80
C ALA A 87 18.76 5.65 17.61
N TRP A 88 19.37 5.96 16.47
CA TRP A 88 19.31 5.12 15.28
C TRP A 88 20.44 4.10 15.27
N LYS A 89 20.11 2.83 15.06
CA LYS A 89 21.04 1.79 14.65
C LYS A 89 20.82 1.47 13.19
N ILE A 90 21.90 1.43 12.40
CA ILE A 90 21.86 1.24 10.96
C ILE A 90 22.45 -0.12 10.61
N TYR A 91 21.79 -0.82 9.69
CA TYR A 91 22.27 -2.05 9.06
C TYR A 91 22.45 -1.81 7.55
N ASN A 92 23.57 -2.27 7.03
CA ASN A 92 23.96 -2.13 5.64
C ASN A 92 24.45 -3.48 5.06
N THR A 93 24.93 -3.49 3.83
CA THR A 93 25.40 -4.71 3.15
C THR A 93 26.59 -5.37 3.84
N LYS A 94 27.41 -4.64 4.61
CA LYS A 94 28.50 -5.22 5.40
C LYS A 94 28.00 -5.99 6.61
N ASP A 95 26.81 -5.66 7.08
CA ASP A 95 26.13 -6.36 8.18
C ASP A 95 25.33 -7.57 7.70
N GLY A 96 25.32 -7.84 6.36
CA GLY A 96 24.61 -8.96 5.74
C GLY A 96 23.30 -8.58 5.06
N LEU A 97 22.93 -7.29 5.01
CA LEU A 97 21.74 -6.85 4.28
C LEU A 97 21.91 -7.14 2.77
N ALA A 98 20.88 -7.71 2.13
CA ALA A 98 20.95 -8.12 0.72
C ALA A 98 21.28 -6.97 -0.22
N HIS A 99 20.71 -5.80 0.02
CA HIS A 99 20.96 -4.59 -0.75
C HIS A 99 20.75 -3.33 0.11
N ARG A 100 21.38 -2.22 -0.29
CA ARG A 100 21.23 -0.94 0.41
C ARG A 100 19.82 -0.36 0.35
N ALA A 101 19.11 -0.49 -0.78
CA ALA A 101 17.74 0.00 -0.91
C ALA A 101 16.76 -1.03 -0.34
N VAL A 102 16.07 -0.64 0.74
CA VAL A 102 15.10 -1.47 1.48
C VAL A 102 13.69 -0.94 1.19
N LEU A 103 12.95 -1.69 0.38
CA LEU A 103 11.67 -1.26 -0.19
C LEU A 103 10.47 -1.55 0.72
N SER A 104 10.51 -2.66 1.46
CA SER A 104 9.38 -3.12 2.28
C SER A 104 9.85 -3.79 3.56
N LEU A 105 8.99 -3.75 4.58
CA LEU A 105 9.24 -4.32 5.89
C LEU A 105 8.04 -5.11 6.39
N ALA A 106 8.29 -6.23 7.08
CA ALA A 106 7.28 -6.99 7.78
C ALA A 106 7.82 -7.58 9.08
N LEU A 107 6.98 -7.64 10.12
CA LEU A 107 7.31 -8.19 11.43
C LEU A 107 6.75 -9.62 11.55
N ASP A 108 7.61 -10.57 11.88
CA ASP A 108 7.16 -11.84 12.45
C ASP A 108 6.85 -11.63 13.95
N LYS A 109 5.57 -11.46 14.26
CA LYS A 109 5.11 -11.20 15.65
C LYS A 109 5.39 -12.35 16.61
N ARG A 110 5.70 -13.56 16.12
CA ARG A 110 5.99 -14.74 16.94
C ARG A 110 7.42 -14.74 17.46
N THR A 111 8.36 -14.25 16.64
CA THR A 111 9.81 -14.29 16.91
C THR A 111 10.42 -12.91 17.17
N GLY A 112 9.74 -11.85 16.74
CA GLY A 112 10.27 -10.49 16.71
C GLY A 112 11.26 -10.23 15.58
N ASP A 113 11.37 -11.16 14.60
CA ASP A 113 12.23 -10.98 13.44
C ASP A 113 11.62 -10.00 12.47
N VAL A 114 12.45 -9.16 11.87
CA VAL A 114 12.03 -8.23 10.82
C VAL A 114 12.51 -8.71 9.46
N TRP A 115 11.58 -8.84 8.53
CA TRP A 115 11.82 -9.16 7.15
C TRP A 115 11.88 -7.90 6.32
N ALA A 116 12.92 -7.78 5.50
CA ALA A 116 13.20 -6.61 4.68
C ALA A 116 13.32 -7.00 3.21
N GLY A 117 12.36 -6.57 2.40
CA GLY A 117 12.43 -6.69 0.95
C GLY A 117 13.34 -5.62 0.37
N THR A 118 14.27 -6.02 -0.49
CA THR A 118 15.28 -5.13 -1.06
C THR A 118 15.34 -5.21 -2.59
N MET A 119 16.16 -4.37 -3.21
CA MET A 119 16.41 -4.40 -4.66
C MET A 119 17.28 -5.59 -5.12
N ALA A 120 17.85 -6.39 -4.19
CA ALA A 120 18.67 -7.55 -4.55
C ALA A 120 18.56 -8.72 -3.54
N GLY A 121 17.36 -9.02 -3.10
CA GLY A 121 17.03 -10.14 -2.23
C GLY A 121 16.12 -9.76 -1.07
N LEU A 122 15.79 -10.79 -0.30
CA LEU A 122 15.04 -10.69 0.95
C LEU A 122 16.02 -10.87 2.11
N SER A 123 15.94 -10.01 3.12
CA SER A 123 16.73 -10.12 4.35
C SER A 123 15.85 -10.37 5.55
N ARG A 124 16.34 -11.16 6.52
CA ARG A 124 15.71 -11.41 7.82
C ARG A 124 16.66 -10.99 8.92
N THR A 125 16.24 -10.09 9.79
CA THR A 125 16.99 -9.74 11.00
C THR A 125 16.50 -10.59 12.16
N SER A 126 17.38 -11.35 12.78
CA SER A 126 17.06 -12.21 13.91
C SER A 126 18.17 -12.15 14.97
N GLY A 127 17.86 -11.68 16.17
CA GLY A 127 18.86 -11.61 17.25
C GLY A 127 20.09 -10.77 16.92
N GLY A 128 19.98 -9.79 16.04
CA GLY A 128 21.08 -8.94 15.57
C GLY A 128 21.89 -9.50 14.41
N ARG A 129 21.58 -10.71 13.93
CA ARG A 129 22.13 -11.31 12.71
C ARG A 129 21.20 -11.05 11.55
N ILE A 130 21.76 -10.95 10.34
CA ILE A 130 20.99 -10.84 9.10
C ILE A 130 21.24 -12.09 8.24
N ASP A 131 20.16 -12.79 7.91
CA ASP A 131 20.15 -13.85 6.92
C ASP A 131 19.61 -13.30 5.60
N THR A 132 20.22 -13.70 4.47
CA THR A 132 19.86 -13.18 3.14
C THR A 132 19.43 -14.30 2.22
N PHE A 133 18.30 -14.09 1.52
CA PHE A 133 17.67 -14.98 0.57
C PHE A 133 17.68 -14.33 -0.82
N THR A 134 18.20 -15.06 -1.81
CA THR A 134 18.27 -14.64 -3.21
C THR A 134 17.79 -15.77 -4.11
N GLN A 135 17.60 -15.50 -5.40
CA GLN A 135 17.31 -16.56 -6.39
C GLN A 135 18.37 -17.66 -6.40
N LEU A 136 19.63 -17.34 -6.06
CA LEU A 136 20.73 -18.30 -6.11
C LEU A 136 20.79 -19.25 -4.91
N ASN A 137 20.31 -18.81 -3.73
CA ASN A 137 20.44 -19.58 -2.49
C ASN A 137 19.12 -19.98 -1.85
N SER A 138 17.99 -19.65 -2.48
CA SER A 138 16.66 -19.92 -1.94
C SER A 138 15.65 -20.21 -3.07
N GLY A 139 14.37 -20.28 -2.73
CA GLY A 139 13.28 -20.40 -3.70
C GLY A 139 12.64 -19.05 -4.08
N LEU A 140 13.34 -17.94 -3.89
CA LEU A 140 12.89 -16.61 -4.27
C LEU A 140 12.75 -16.52 -5.80
N SER A 141 11.61 -16.00 -6.31
CA SER A 141 11.36 -15.93 -7.76
C SER A 141 12.14 -14.83 -8.46
N ASN A 142 12.44 -13.74 -7.75
CA ASN A 142 13.24 -12.62 -8.26
C ASN A 142 13.87 -11.87 -7.09
N ASP A 143 15.08 -11.33 -7.31
CA ASP A 143 15.82 -10.60 -6.28
C ASP A 143 15.24 -9.21 -5.99
N VAL A 144 14.43 -8.62 -6.89
CA VAL A 144 13.71 -7.38 -6.59
C VAL A 144 12.45 -7.70 -5.79
N VAL A 145 12.47 -7.37 -4.50
CA VAL A 145 11.37 -7.63 -3.55
C VAL A 145 10.67 -6.32 -3.20
N TYR A 146 9.46 -6.15 -3.73
CA TYR A 146 8.65 -4.94 -3.52
C TYR A 146 7.81 -4.97 -2.24
N GLY A 147 7.34 -6.16 -1.83
CA GLY A 147 6.46 -6.31 -0.69
C GLY A 147 6.74 -7.58 0.11
N VAL A 148 6.55 -7.51 1.42
CA VAL A 148 6.65 -8.65 2.32
C VAL A 148 5.48 -8.62 3.31
N SER A 149 4.89 -9.78 3.59
CA SER A 149 3.88 -9.94 4.64
C SER A 149 4.11 -11.25 5.38
N VAL A 150 4.04 -11.23 6.69
CA VAL A 150 4.21 -12.42 7.54
C VAL A 150 2.89 -12.73 8.22
N ASP A 151 2.42 -13.96 8.05
CA ASP A 151 1.27 -14.48 8.76
C ASP A 151 1.54 -15.90 9.27
N GLY A 152 1.48 -16.08 10.58
CA GLY A 152 1.82 -17.37 11.20
C GLY A 152 3.22 -17.85 10.82
N GLU A 153 3.31 -19.02 10.21
CA GLU A 153 4.58 -19.61 9.75
C GLU A 153 4.92 -19.27 8.29
N ASP A 154 4.10 -18.48 7.61
CA ASP A 154 4.27 -18.16 6.21
C ASP A 154 4.78 -16.72 6.00
N VAL A 155 5.84 -16.59 5.21
CA VAL A 155 6.35 -15.32 4.71
C VAL A 155 5.98 -15.21 3.24
N TRP A 156 5.10 -14.29 2.93
CA TRP A 156 4.68 -13.97 1.57
C TRP A 156 5.52 -12.83 1.02
N VAL A 157 6.01 -13.01 -0.19
CA VAL A 157 6.98 -12.11 -0.82
C VAL A 157 6.49 -11.72 -2.20
N ALA A 158 6.29 -10.43 -2.43
CA ALA A 158 5.93 -9.84 -3.69
C ALA A 158 7.19 -9.41 -4.45
N THR A 159 7.35 -9.88 -5.69
CA THR A 159 8.58 -9.65 -6.46
C THR A 159 8.30 -9.16 -7.88
N ALA A 160 9.37 -8.80 -8.61
CA ALA A 160 9.29 -8.47 -10.04
C ALA A 160 9.02 -9.68 -10.96
N ALA A 161 8.88 -10.90 -10.40
CA ALA A 161 8.56 -12.11 -11.15
C ALA A 161 7.59 -13.02 -10.39
N GLY A 162 6.44 -12.46 -10.04
CA GLY A 162 5.40 -13.14 -9.29
C GLY A 162 5.54 -12.98 -7.78
N ALA A 163 4.83 -13.82 -7.04
CA ALA A 163 4.91 -13.90 -5.58
C ALA A 163 5.49 -15.23 -5.13
N CYS A 164 6.11 -15.24 -3.96
CA CYS A 164 6.59 -16.46 -3.30
C CYS A 164 5.99 -16.58 -1.91
N ARG A 165 5.91 -17.83 -1.43
CA ARG A 165 5.64 -18.13 -0.02
C ARG A 165 6.76 -19.02 0.52
N LEU A 166 7.40 -18.57 1.59
CA LEU A 166 8.30 -19.37 2.40
C LEU A 166 7.54 -19.86 3.62
N ASN A 167 7.47 -21.16 3.82
CA ASN A 167 6.98 -21.72 5.09
C ASN A 167 8.16 -21.89 6.05
N LEU A 168 8.15 -21.17 7.16
CA LEU A 168 9.25 -21.09 8.14
C LEU A 168 9.47 -22.39 8.91
N LYS A 169 8.45 -23.24 9.04
CA LYS A 169 8.55 -24.52 9.73
C LYS A 169 9.24 -25.57 8.89
N THR A 170 8.95 -25.62 7.58
CA THR A 170 9.45 -26.63 6.67
C THR A 170 10.65 -26.16 5.84
N GLY A 171 10.87 -24.85 5.75
CA GLY A 171 11.84 -24.23 4.85
C GLY A 171 11.46 -24.29 3.37
N GLN A 172 10.24 -24.74 3.05
CA GLN A 172 9.80 -24.91 1.67
C GLN A 172 9.31 -23.58 1.08
N TRP A 173 9.66 -23.40 -0.20
CA TRP A 173 9.20 -22.29 -1.01
C TRP A 173 8.12 -22.75 -1.99
N ALA A 174 7.11 -21.90 -2.21
CA ALA A 174 6.12 -22.03 -3.28
C ALA A 174 6.14 -20.77 -4.14
N LEU A 175 6.02 -20.96 -5.45
CA LEU A 175 6.02 -19.86 -6.43
C LEU A 175 4.63 -19.67 -7.02
N TYR A 176 4.21 -18.42 -7.18
CA TYR A 176 2.94 -17.99 -7.77
C TYR A 176 3.21 -16.98 -8.89
N ASN A 177 2.85 -17.35 -10.12
CA ASN A 177 3.04 -16.54 -11.32
C ASN A 177 1.92 -16.81 -12.35
N GLU A 178 2.06 -16.34 -13.58
CA GLU A 178 1.10 -16.49 -14.67
C GLU A 178 0.75 -17.95 -15.03
N ARG A 179 1.56 -18.93 -14.58
CA ARG A 179 1.35 -20.36 -14.89
C ARG A 179 0.37 -21.04 -13.92
N ASN A 180 0.21 -20.49 -12.73
CA ASN A 180 -0.59 -21.12 -11.66
C ASN A 180 -1.50 -20.16 -10.91
N THR A 181 -1.62 -18.93 -11.38
CA THR A 181 -2.53 -17.90 -10.88
C THR A 181 -3.22 -17.21 -12.05
N PRO A 182 -4.28 -16.43 -11.83
CA PRO A 182 -4.95 -15.67 -12.89
C PRO A 182 -4.25 -14.34 -13.24
N MET A 183 -3.01 -14.11 -12.82
CA MET A 183 -2.28 -12.89 -13.19
C MET A 183 -1.90 -12.90 -14.68
N ASN A 184 -2.01 -11.74 -15.33
CA ASN A 184 -1.59 -11.52 -16.72
C ASN A 184 -0.17 -10.93 -16.77
N GLU A 185 0.19 -10.15 -15.75
CA GLU A 185 1.51 -9.53 -15.55
C GLU A 185 2.12 -10.06 -14.26
N ILE A 186 3.44 -10.13 -14.23
CA ILE A 186 4.18 -10.79 -13.13
C ILE A 186 4.75 -9.84 -12.08
N TRP A 187 4.60 -8.53 -12.26
CA TRP A 187 5.13 -7.55 -11.31
C TRP A 187 4.16 -7.38 -10.14
N VAL A 188 4.48 -7.99 -9.01
CA VAL A 188 3.70 -7.92 -7.79
C VAL A 188 4.32 -6.85 -6.88
N TYR A 189 3.59 -5.75 -6.65
CA TYR A 189 4.07 -4.61 -5.87
C TYR A 189 3.79 -4.72 -4.38
N GLY A 190 2.72 -5.40 -4.01
CA GLY A 190 2.32 -5.51 -2.62
C GLY A 190 1.67 -6.83 -2.28
N VAL A 191 1.72 -7.20 -1.02
CA VAL A 191 1.06 -8.38 -0.47
C VAL A 191 0.50 -8.10 0.91
N SER A 192 -0.71 -8.58 1.17
CA SER A 192 -1.34 -8.58 2.49
C SER A 192 -1.85 -9.99 2.80
N ALA A 193 -1.21 -10.65 3.76
CA ALA A 193 -1.53 -12.02 4.14
C ALA A 193 -2.25 -12.06 5.50
N THR A 194 -3.23 -12.97 5.59
CA THR A 194 -3.95 -13.31 6.81
C THR A 194 -4.08 -14.84 6.90
N PRO A 195 -4.51 -15.43 8.01
CA PRO A 195 -4.65 -16.88 8.14
C PRO A 195 -5.59 -17.53 7.10
N THR A 196 -6.48 -16.77 6.49
CA THR A 196 -7.48 -17.31 5.56
C THR A 196 -7.31 -16.85 4.13
N LYS A 197 -6.77 -15.63 3.92
CA LYS A 197 -6.69 -14.99 2.61
C LYS A 197 -5.37 -14.27 2.42
N VAL A 198 -4.90 -14.26 1.18
CA VAL A 198 -3.76 -13.44 0.75
C VAL A 198 -4.18 -12.61 -0.44
N TYR A 199 -3.86 -11.32 -0.39
CA TYR A 199 -4.11 -10.38 -1.47
C TYR A 199 -2.80 -9.96 -2.10
N LEU A 200 -2.72 -10.00 -3.43
CA LEU A 200 -1.58 -9.54 -4.21
C LEU A 200 -1.97 -8.32 -5.04
N ALA A 201 -1.22 -7.24 -4.87
CA ALA A 201 -1.32 -6.03 -5.69
C ALA A 201 -0.43 -6.19 -6.92
N VAL A 202 -1.02 -6.32 -8.10
CA VAL A 202 -0.29 -6.64 -9.33
C VAL A 202 -0.37 -5.51 -10.33
N TRP A 203 0.76 -5.16 -10.94
CA TRP A 203 0.80 -4.19 -12.02
C TRP A 203 0.12 -4.76 -13.28
N GLY A 204 -0.91 -4.11 -13.77
CA GLY A 204 -1.62 -4.51 -14.99
C GLY A 204 -2.42 -5.83 -14.90
N SER A 205 -2.58 -6.35 -13.67
CA SER A 205 -3.42 -7.54 -13.43
C SER A 205 -4.44 -7.33 -12.31
N GLY A 206 -4.56 -6.11 -11.83
CA GLY A 206 -5.50 -5.78 -10.79
C GLY A 206 -5.12 -6.34 -9.41
N LEU A 207 -6.12 -6.76 -8.67
CA LEU A 207 -5.99 -7.35 -7.34
C LEU A 207 -6.31 -8.83 -7.39
N LEU A 208 -5.41 -9.68 -6.89
CA LEU A 208 -5.65 -11.11 -6.76
C LEU A 208 -5.92 -11.48 -5.31
N GLU A 209 -6.89 -12.36 -5.09
CA GLU A 209 -7.20 -12.96 -3.79
C GLU A 209 -6.92 -14.46 -3.84
N PHE A 210 -6.14 -14.95 -2.89
CA PHE A 210 -5.89 -16.37 -2.67
C PHE A 210 -6.60 -16.82 -1.40
N ASP A 211 -7.52 -17.76 -1.52
CA ASP A 211 -8.15 -18.44 -0.40
C ASP A 211 -7.24 -19.58 0.07
N GLN A 212 -6.62 -19.42 1.22
CA GLN A 212 -5.64 -20.37 1.76
C GLN A 212 -6.25 -21.72 2.14
N LYS A 213 -7.56 -21.78 2.42
CA LYS A 213 -8.26 -23.00 2.78
C LYS A 213 -8.60 -23.87 1.58
N THR A 214 -9.03 -23.24 0.48
CA THR A 214 -9.50 -23.95 -0.72
C THR A 214 -8.44 -24.04 -1.80
N GLY A 215 -7.37 -23.22 -1.74
CA GLY A 215 -6.35 -23.09 -2.76
C GLY A 215 -6.83 -22.36 -4.03
N ARG A 216 -7.98 -21.70 -3.97
CA ARG A 216 -8.55 -20.98 -5.12
C ARG A 216 -8.02 -19.56 -5.20
N TRP A 217 -7.91 -19.09 -6.45
CA TRP A 217 -7.65 -17.70 -6.80
C TRP A 217 -8.91 -17.05 -7.34
N ASP A 218 -9.17 -15.83 -6.89
CA ASP A 218 -10.11 -14.89 -7.49
C ASP A 218 -9.31 -13.65 -7.97
N LYS A 219 -9.79 -13.02 -9.04
CA LYS A 219 -9.17 -11.82 -9.64
C LYS A 219 -10.20 -10.70 -9.70
N TYR A 220 -9.78 -9.51 -9.36
CA TYR A 220 -10.59 -8.31 -9.40
C TYR A 220 -9.93 -7.32 -10.37
N ASP A 221 -10.63 -7.05 -11.46
CA ASP A 221 -10.20 -6.18 -12.55
C ASP A 221 -10.95 -4.84 -12.52
N ASP A 222 -10.41 -3.86 -13.22
CA ASP A 222 -11.13 -2.66 -13.60
C ASP A 222 -12.09 -3.00 -14.76
N PRO A 223 -13.42 -2.79 -14.61
CA PRO A 223 -14.38 -3.01 -15.69
C PRO A 223 -14.17 -2.13 -16.91
N ASP A 224 -13.46 -1.02 -16.78
CA ASP A 224 -13.12 -0.06 -17.83
C ASP A 224 -11.79 -0.36 -18.53
N GLY A 225 -11.02 -1.34 -18.02
CA GLY A 225 -9.68 -1.68 -18.48
C GLY A 225 -8.61 -0.70 -17.96
N GLU A 226 -7.52 -0.54 -18.73
CA GLU A 226 -6.36 0.29 -18.33
C GLU A 226 -6.56 1.80 -18.59
N ASN A 227 -7.78 2.25 -18.85
CA ASN A 227 -8.03 3.66 -19.15
C ASN A 227 -8.33 4.46 -17.88
N GLU A 228 -7.83 5.69 -17.83
CA GLU A 228 -8.18 6.66 -16.78
C GLU A 228 -9.62 7.22 -16.93
N MET A 229 -10.48 6.54 -17.67
CA MET A 229 -11.91 6.82 -17.77
C MET A 229 -12.66 5.96 -16.75
N VAL A 230 -13.63 6.54 -16.08
CA VAL A 230 -14.45 5.82 -15.09
C VAL A 230 -15.89 5.82 -15.59
N LEU A 231 -16.25 4.78 -16.34
CA LEU A 231 -17.60 4.56 -16.85
C LEU A 231 -18.44 3.73 -15.86
N PHE A 232 -17.80 2.80 -15.14
CA PHE A 232 -18.45 1.83 -14.25
C PHE A 232 -17.98 2.00 -12.80
N LYS A 233 -18.02 3.24 -12.30
CA LYS A 233 -17.66 3.53 -10.90
C LYS A 233 -18.40 2.59 -9.94
N ASP A 234 -17.67 2.07 -8.95
CA ASP A 234 -18.17 1.17 -7.90
C ASP A 234 -18.69 -0.20 -8.40
N GLN A 235 -18.34 -0.62 -9.63
CA GLN A 235 -18.68 -1.95 -10.15
C GLN A 235 -17.51 -2.94 -10.10
N GLY A 236 -16.30 -2.47 -9.81
CA GLY A 236 -15.08 -3.26 -9.71
C GLY A 236 -13.96 -2.44 -9.11
N LEU A 237 -12.75 -2.93 -9.26
CA LEU A 237 -11.52 -2.19 -8.94
C LEU A 237 -11.45 -0.92 -9.80
N ILE A 238 -10.90 0.17 -9.25
CA ILE A 238 -10.88 1.46 -9.97
C ILE A 238 -9.81 1.55 -11.07
N HIS A 239 -8.78 0.72 -11.00
CA HIS A 239 -7.70 0.67 -11.99
C HIS A 239 -6.85 -0.58 -11.86
N GLU A 240 -6.37 -1.15 -12.98
CA GLU A 240 -5.63 -2.43 -12.98
C GLU A 240 -4.20 -2.35 -12.44
N ILE A 241 -3.61 -1.17 -12.34
CA ILE A 241 -2.28 -1.00 -11.74
C ILE A 241 -2.45 -0.79 -10.23
N VAL A 242 -2.37 -1.88 -9.46
CA VAL A 242 -2.48 -1.85 -8.00
C VAL A 242 -1.08 -1.67 -7.40
N THR A 243 -0.91 -0.63 -6.60
CA THR A 243 0.37 -0.25 -5.97
C THR A 243 0.53 -0.77 -4.55
N SER A 244 -0.57 -0.90 -3.81
CA SER A 244 -0.57 -1.36 -2.42
C SER A 244 -1.93 -1.95 -2.04
N VAL A 245 -1.93 -2.88 -1.10
CA VAL A 245 -3.13 -3.49 -0.55
C VAL A 245 -3.03 -3.62 0.97
N SER A 246 -4.15 -3.35 1.66
CA SER A 246 -4.31 -3.56 3.10
C SER A 246 -5.63 -4.28 3.36
N PHE A 247 -5.59 -5.37 4.11
CA PHE A 247 -6.77 -6.12 4.51
C PHE A 247 -6.95 -6.02 6.02
N VAL A 248 -8.10 -5.53 6.45
CA VAL A 248 -8.47 -5.34 7.86
C VAL A 248 -9.98 -5.45 8.02
N ASP A 249 -10.45 -6.10 9.09
CA ASP A 249 -11.88 -6.28 9.42
C ASP A 249 -12.73 -6.82 8.24
N ASN A 250 -12.19 -7.76 7.47
CA ASN A 250 -12.79 -8.31 6.24
C ASN A 250 -13.00 -7.30 5.12
N ILE A 251 -12.34 -6.16 5.17
CA ILE A 251 -12.33 -5.14 4.13
C ILE A 251 -10.99 -5.13 3.41
N VAL A 252 -11.05 -5.08 2.09
CA VAL A 252 -9.89 -4.83 1.24
C VAL A 252 -9.83 -3.35 0.92
N TRP A 253 -8.69 -2.74 1.21
CA TRP A 253 -8.32 -1.41 0.79
C TRP A 253 -7.22 -1.53 -0.27
N ALA A 254 -7.46 -1.07 -1.48
CA ALA A 254 -6.50 -1.12 -2.57
C ALA A 254 -6.12 0.29 -3.03
N ALA A 255 -4.83 0.55 -3.09
CA ALA A 255 -4.26 1.74 -3.71
C ALA A 255 -3.94 1.42 -5.17
N THR A 256 -4.22 2.34 -6.07
CA THR A 256 -3.92 2.17 -7.49
C THR A 256 -3.19 3.37 -8.07
N TYR A 257 -2.70 3.23 -9.29
CA TYR A 257 -2.11 4.31 -10.05
C TYR A 257 -3.13 5.44 -10.33
N PHE A 258 -4.43 5.11 -10.34
CA PHE A 258 -5.50 6.06 -10.65
C PHE A 258 -6.70 5.94 -9.70
N GLY A 259 -6.50 6.26 -8.43
CA GLY A 259 -7.53 6.25 -7.40
C GLY A 259 -7.34 5.15 -6.36
N GLY A 260 -8.29 5.01 -5.47
CA GLY A 260 -8.33 3.98 -4.44
C GLY A 260 -9.63 3.22 -4.45
N SER A 261 -9.61 1.97 -3.98
CA SER A 261 -10.79 1.12 -3.90
C SER A 261 -10.93 0.53 -2.52
N ARG A 262 -12.17 0.41 -2.05
CA ARG A 262 -12.59 -0.34 -0.87
C ARG A 262 -13.57 -1.44 -1.29
N TYR A 263 -13.32 -2.69 -0.85
CA TYR A 263 -14.18 -3.83 -1.13
C TYR A 263 -14.58 -4.52 0.18
N ASP A 264 -15.87 -4.73 0.39
CA ASP A 264 -16.42 -5.33 1.61
C ASP A 264 -16.83 -6.80 1.45
N GLY A 265 -16.36 -7.44 0.37
CA GLY A 265 -16.73 -8.81 0.00
C GLY A 265 -17.97 -8.87 -0.90
N ARG A 266 -18.67 -7.74 -1.10
CA ARG A 266 -19.87 -7.67 -1.93
C ARG A 266 -19.93 -6.42 -2.81
N TYR A 267 -19.54 -5.26 -2.26
CA TYR A 267 -19.63 -3.98 -2.94
C TYR A 267 -18.29 -3.28 -2.99
N TRP A 268 -18.01 -2.65 -4.13
CA TRP A 268 -16.90 -1.75 -4.32
C TRP A 268 -17.30 -0.33 -3.98
N HIS A 269 -16.36 0.43 -3.45
CA HIS A 269 -16.45 1.88 -3.27
C HIS A 269 -15.13 2.49 -3.68
N ASN A 270 -15.17 3.34 -4.70
CA ASN A 270 -13.99 3.91 -5.35
C ASN A 270 -13.81 5.38 -5.02
N PHE A 271 -12.56 5.78 -4.80
CA PHE A 271 -12.14 7.11 -4.38
C PHE A 271 -11.33 7.78 -5.48
N LEU A 272 -11.79 8.94 -5.95
CA LEU A 272 -11.10 9.78 -6.92
C LEU A 272 -11.07 11.23 -6.43
N THR A 273 -10.02 11.96 -6.78
CA THR A 273 -9.85 13.38 -6.39
C THR A 273 -11.05 14.26 -6.75
N LYS A 274 -11.73 13.97 -7.87
CA LYS A 274 -12.91 14.71 -8.32
C LYS A 274 -14.12 14.55 -7.40
N ASP A 275 -14.20 13.44 -6.67
CA ASP A 275 -15.39 13.05 -5.91
C ASP A 275 -15.19 13.14 -4.39
N CYS A 276 -13.94 13.07 -3.94
CA CYS A 276 -13.61 12.95 -2.52
C CYS A 276 -12.48 13.89 -2.09
N GLY A 277 -11.91 13.66 -0.89
CA GLY A 277 -10.83 14.48 -0.32
C GLY A 277 -9.42 13.99 -0.63
N LEU A 278 -9.24 13.06 -1.56
CA LEU A 278 -7.91 12.63 -1.99
C LEU A 278 -7.13 13.80 -2.61
N PRO A 279 -5.87 14.03 -2.21
CA PRO A 279 -5.05 15.09 -2.80
C PRO A 279 -4.49 14.73 -4.18
N SER A 280 -4.45 13.44 -4.52
CA SER A 280 -4.03 12.89 -5.80
C SER A 280 -4.69 11.54 -6.08
N ASN A 281 -4.89 11.22 -7.37
CA ASN A 281 -5.28 9.87 -7.78
C ASN A 281 -4.11 8.89 -7.74
N PHE A 282 -2.87 9.37 -7.79
CA PHE A 282 -1.70 8.51 -7.67
C PHE A 282 -1.44 8.16 -6.21
N ILE A 283 -1.78 6.95 -5.80
CA ILE A 283 -1.67 6.47 -4.43
C ILE A 283 -0.55 5.44 -4.36
N ASN A 284 0.51 5.76 -3.60
CA ASN A 284 1.66 4.86 -3.43
C ASN A 284 1.41 3.76 -2.40
N THR A 285 0.69 4.10 -1.32
CA THR A 285 0.44 3.20 -0.20
C THR A 285 -0.93 3.45 0.42
N ILE A 286 -1.53 2.39 0.95
CA ILE A 286 -2.78 2.46 1.69
C ILE A 286 -2.66 1.63 2.97
N LYS A 287 -3.18 2.16 4.07
CA LYS A 287 -3.23 1.46 5.36
C LYS A 287 -4.63 1.56 5.94
N GLY A 288 -5.37 0.46 5.91
CA GLY A 288 -6.67 0.36 6.59
C GLY A 288 -6.48 0.46 8.11
N VAL A 289 -7.33 1.23 8.76
CA VAL A 289 -7.42 1.29 10.23
C VAL A 289 -8.46 0.30 10.72
N ASP A 290 -9.58 0.25 10.02
CA ASP A 290 -10.70 -0.66 10.26
C ASP A 290 -11.59 -0.77 9.01
N ALA A 291 -12.81 -1.28 9.18
CA ALA A 291 -13.77 -1.45 8.09
C ALA A 291 -14.14 -0.14 7.36
N ASN A 292 -14.05 1.02 8.02
CA ASN A 292 -14.53 2.28 7.47
C ASN A 292 -13.44 3.33 7.32
N ARG A 293 -12.30 3.17 7.97
CA ARG A 293 -11.24 4.19 8.07
C ARG A 293 -9.95 3.71 7.44
N ALA A 294 -9.31 4.60 6.68
CA ALA A 294 -8.02 4.31 6.07
C ALA A 294 -7.16 5.57 5.89
N TRP A 295 -5.86 5.35 5.79
CA TRP A 295 -4.85 6.32 5.41
C TRP A 295 -4.37 6.05 4.00
N PHE A 296 -4.18 7.11 3.25
CA PHE A 296 -3.72 7.10 1.87
C PHE A 296 -2.45 7.93 1.75
N GLY A 297 -1.36 7.30 1.34
CA GLY A 297 -0.11 7.96 1.01
C GLY A 297 -0.04 8.22 -0.50
N THR A 298 -0.03 9.48 -0.89
CA THR A 298 -0.03 9.90 -2.30
C THR A 298 1.25 10.62 -2.67
N ASP A 299 1.40 11.01 -3.93
CA ASP A 299 2.46 11.90 -4.41
C ASP A 299 2.25 13.38 -4.02
N LYS A 300 1.05 13.74 -3.48
CA LYS A 300 0.67 15.11 -3.12
C LYS A 300 0.22 15.27 -1.67
N GLY A 301 0.56 14.33 -0.81
CA GLY A 301 0.31 14.41 0.63
C GLY A 301 -0.25 13.13 1.22
N LEU A 302 -0.41 13.17 2.54
CA LEU A 302 -1.01 12.15 3.37
C LEU A 302 -2.48 12.47 3.56
N ALA A 303 -3.38 11.53 3.26
CA ALA A 303 -4.81 11.70 3.47
C ALA A 303 -5.37 10.66 4.44
N TYR A 304 -6.35 11.06 5.24
CA TYR A 304 -7.12 10.22 6.13
C TYR A 304 -8.60 10.29 5.78
N TYR A 305 -9.25 9.15 5.75
CA TYR A 305 -10.68 8.97 5.55
C TYR A 305 -11.30 8.36 6.81
N ASP A 306 -12.35 8.97 7.37
CA ASP A 306 -13.02 8.51 8.58
C ASP A 306 -14.31 7.70 8.32
N GLY A 307 -14.60 7.40 7.06
CA GLY A 307 -15.84 6.80 6.58
C GLY A 307 -16.80 7.82 5.95
N VAL A 308 -16.58 9.11 6.17
CA VAL A 308 -17.42 10.21 5.68
C VAL A 308 -16.58 11.42 5.26
N ASN A 309 -15.67 11.85 6.13
CA ASN A 309 -14.89 13.06 5.98
C ASN A 309 -13.43 12.73 5.67
N TRP A 310 -12.72 13.74 5.17
CA TRP A 310 -11.31 13.62 4.81
C TRP A 310 -10.48 14.66 5.53
N ALA A 311 -9.26 14.27 5.93
CA ALA A 311 -8.20 15.20 6.34
C ALA A 311 -6.98 14.98 5.46
N VAL A 312 -6.33 16.07 5.02
CA VAL A 312 -5.09 16.03 4.23
C VAL A 312 -4.01 16.81 4.95
N TYR A 313 -2.84 16.20 5.09
CA TYR A 313 -1.65 16.75 5.76
C TYR A 313 -0.50 16.80 4.76
N ARG A 314 0.13 17.96 4.61
CA ARG A 314 1.24 18.12 3.69
C ARG A 314 2.02 19.41 3.92
N PRO A 315 3.27 19.49 3.47
CA PRO A 315 3.87 20.79 3.11
C PRO A 315 3.13 21.38 1.90
N SER A 316 2.86 22.67 1.92
CA SER A 316 2.26 23.40 0.79
C SER A 316 3.08 23.19 -0.48
N LEU A 317 2.39 22.88 -1.57
CA LEU A 317 3.03 22.68 -2.87
C LEU A 317 3.67 23.97 -3.43
N THR A 318 3.22 25.13 -2.95
CA THR A 318 3.68 26.44 -3.44
C THR A 318 4.63 27.13 -2.47
N THR A 319 4.38 27.05 -1.16
CA THR A 319 5.13 27.79 -0.14
C THR A 319 6.02 26.91 0.73
N GLY A 320 5.84 25.58 0.70
CA GLY A 320 6.50 24.64 1.60
C GLY A 320 6.04 24.71 3.06
N LYS A 321 5.14 25.64 3.42
CA LYS A 321 4.62 25.75 4.78
C LYS A 321 3.68 24.60 5.13
N PRO A 322 3.55 24.24 6.42
CA PRO A 322 2.57 23.23 6.86
C PRO A 322 1.16 23.58 6.43
N GLU A 323 0.45 22.61 5.87
CA GLU A 323 -0.95 22.69 5.48
C GLU A 323 -1.72 21.48 6.02
N MET A 324 -2.92 21.77 6.52
CA MET A 324 -3.97 20.78 6.78
C MET A 324 -5.28 21.28 6.23
N THR A 325 -6.03 20.41 5.56
CA THR A 325 -7.40 20.71 5.11
C THR A 325 -8.32 19.57 5.53
N GLU A 326 -9.54 19.94 5.89
CA GLU A 326 -10.64 19.00 6.13
C GLU A 326 -11.68 19.17 5.02
N ARG A 327 -12.22 18.05 4.52
CA ARG A 327 -13.36 18.04 3.59
C ARG A 327 -14.50 17.24 4.21
N ASP A 328 -15.66 17.84 4.33
CA ASP A 328 -16.86 17.19 4.86
C ASP A 328 -17.65 16.42 3.77
N ALA A 329 -18.71 15.73 4.20
CA ALA A 329 -19.60 14.95 3.32
C ALA A 329 -20.31 15.82 2.26
N GLN A 330 -20.43 17.13 2.47
CA GLN A 330 -21.02 18.08 1.53
C GLN A 330 -19.98 18.61 0.53
N GLY A 331 -18.72 18.16 0.65
CA GLY A 331 -17.62 18.59 -0.20
C GLY A 331 -17.00 19.93 0.18
N LYS A 332 -17.40 20.53 1.31
CA LYS A 332 -16.82 21.78 1.80
C LYS A 332 -15.42 21.53 2.32
N VAL A 333 -14.45 22.23 1.75
CA VAL A 333 -13.05 22.20 2.19
C VAL A 333 -12.80 23.34 3.16
N THR A 334 -12.24 23.01 4.33
CA THR A 334 -11.91 23.96 5.39
C THR A 334 -10.42 23.85 5.72
N PRO A 335 -9.62 24.92 5.59
CA PRO A 335 -8.25 24.93 6.06
C PRO A 335 -8.20 24.90 7.60
N VAL A 336 -7.23 24.14 8.12
CA VAL A 336 -6.95 23.99 9.54
C VAL A 336 -5.58 24.56 9.85
N ALA A 337 -5.48 25.41 10.86
CA ALA A 337 -4.21 25.97 11.28
C ALA A 337 -3.33 24.88 11.91
N VAL A 338 -2.14 24.65 11.34
CA VAL A 338 -1.15 23.69 11.83
C VAL A 338 0.24 24.32 11.77
N THR A 339 1.12 23.87 12.66
CA THR A 339 2.50 24.36 12.75
C THR A 339 3.53 23.42 12.16
N THR A 340 3.14 22.17 11.92
CA THR A 340 4.01 21.09 11.41
C THR A 340 3.28 20.27 10.36
N ALA A 341 4.05 19.60 9.49
CA ALA A 341 3.56 18.70 8.46
C ALA A 341 4.53 17.52 8.29
N PRO A 342 4.13 16.44 7.58
CA PRO A 342 5.06 15.41 7.16
C PRO A 342 6.26 15.99 6.40
N ALA A 343 7.39 15.29 6.41
CA ALA A 343 8.64 15.78 5.82
C ALA A 343 8.53 16.08 4.30
N HIS A 344 7.65 15.37 3.60
CA HIS A 344 7.43 15.56 2.16
C HIS A 344 6.03 15.11 1.73
N ASN A 345 5.61 15.58 0.55
CA ASN A 345 4.31 15.24 -0.06
C ASN A 345 4.28 13.83 -0.66
N TYR A 346 5.42 13.31 -1.09
CA TYR A 346 5.52 11.97 -1.66
C TYR A 346 5.61 10.94 -0.53
N VAL A 347 4.46 10.37 -0.16
CA VAL A 347 4.32 9.42 0.94
C VAL A 347 4.43 8.00 0.40
N LEU A 348 5.32 7.18 1.00
CA LEU A 348 5.68 5.85 0.52
C LEU A 348 5.30 4.71 1.47
N GLY A 349 5.21 5.00 2.77
CA GLY A 349 4.85 4.01 3.79
C GLY A 349 4.15 4.63 4.98
N ILE A 350 3.30 3.83 5.63
CA ILE A 350 2.49 4.26 6.79
C ILE A 350 2.44 3.12 7.79
N ASP A 351 2.64 3.41 9.07
CA ASP A 351 2.35 2.48 10.17
C ASP A 351 1.93 3.21 11.45
N PHE A 352 1.40 2.48 12.44
CA PHE A 352 0.78 3.04 13.62
C PHE A 352 1.49 2.62 14.91
N GLN A 353 1.64 3.56 15.85
CA GLN A 353 2.07 3.33 17.23
C GLN A 353 0.98 3.84 18.19
N GLY A 354 0.06 2.96 18.58
CA GLY A 354 -1.12 3.38 19.32
C GLY A 354 -1.98 4.37 18.54
N SER A 355 -2.11 5.61 19.03
CA SER A 355 -2.80 6.71 18.36
C SER A 355 -1.92 7.51 17.39
N ASP A 356 -0.61 7.32 17.46
CA ASP A 356 0.36 8.02 16.64
C ASP A 356 0.57 7.36 15.28
N ILE A 357 1.06 8.12 14.32
CA ILE A 357 1.30 7.66 12.96
C ILE A 357 2.77 7.87 12.57
N TRP A 358 3.34 6.87 11.92
CA TRP A 358 4.65 6.96 11.30
C TRP A 358 4.52 6.96 9.78
N VAL A 359 5.18 7.91 9.13
CA VAL A 359 5.01 8.17 7.69
C VAL A 359 6.37 8.23 7.00
N ALA A 360 6.62 7.25 6.14
CA ALA A 360 7.80 7.22 5.27
C ALA A 360 7.58 8.12 4.06
N THR A 361 8.53 8.99 3.76
CA THR A 361 8.45 9.94 2.65
C THR A 361 9.73 9.98 1.82
N ALA A 362 9.66 10.61 0.63
CA ALA A 362 10.83 10.80 -0.22
C ALA A 362 11.88 11.77 0.36
N LYS A 363 11.62 12.43 1.52
CA LYS A 363 12.58 13.37 2.14
C LYS A 363 12.64 13.27 3.68
N GLY A 364 12.39 12.09 4.22
CA GLY A 364 12.50 11.81 5.65
C GLY A 364 11.41 10.89 6.15
N LEU A 365 11.54 10.51 7.41
CA LEU A 365 10.54 9.80 8.20
C LEU A 365 9.84 10.79 9.12
N SER A 366 8.53 10.72 9.21
CA SER A 366 7.74 11.62 10.04
C SER A 366 7.00 10.84 11.12
N HIS A 367 7.10 11.31 12.37
CA HIS A 367 6.29 10.86 13.49
C HIS A 367 5.17 11.86 13.73
N GLY A 368 3.96 11.48 13.42
CA GLY A 368 2.75 12.27 13.73
C GLY A 368 2.23 11.91 15.11
N ILE A 369 2.45 12.79 16.07
CA ILE A 369 2.02 12.64 17.45
C ILE A 369 0.60 13.18 17.56
N ARG A 370 -0.33 12.29 17.96
CA ARG A 370 -1.75 12.64 18.11
C ARG A 370 -1.95 13.77 19.11
N GLN A 371 -2.67 14.79 18.69
CA GLN A 371 -3.08 15.88 19.56
C GLN A 371 -4.47 15.60 20.18
N PRO A 372 -4.74 16.09 21.39
CA PRO A 372 -6.02 15.92 22.08
C PRO A 372 -7.21 16.39 21.27
#